data_d106a7ef7dfca07f536b99bff1ee236b
#
_entry.id   d106a7ef7dfca07f536b99bff1ee236b
#
_cell.length_a   1.000
_cell.length_b   1.000
_cell.length_c   1.000
_cell.angle_alpha   90.00
_cell.angle_beta   90.00
_cell.angle_gamma   90.00
#
_symmetry.space_group_name_H-M   'P 1'
#
loop_
_entity.id
_entity.type
_entity.pdbx_description
1 polymer ?
#
loop_
_entity_poly.entity_id
_entity_poly.type
_entity_poly.pdbx_seq_one_letter_code
_entity_poly.pdbx_strand_id
1 'polypeptide(L)'
;GDITHIDTRARPYGIKVGANGLIYVAFNGDNAIGEVNPETLEIHYFTIPHEDSRIRRLDVGSDGSIWYVNSARGKIGHLNPVTGEVREWDSPSGPNSHPYAIAVIDDIVWYNESGQRPDALVRFDPDSETFQSWAIPSGIGIIRHVWVTQDKALLIHQSSSNRIGRVRLIQGEPPPEDTSGQIGAQNELLAR
;
A
#
# COMPACT_ATOMS: atom_id res chain seq x y z
N GLY A 1 17.34 -17.65 22.99
CA GLY A 1 16.84 -16.30 23.14
C GLY A 1 15.45 -16.32 23.75
N ASP A 2 15.08 -15.27 24.44
CA ASP A 2 13.78 -15.18 25.09
C ASP A 2 12.77 -14.58 24.10
N ILE A 3 11.50 -15.02 24.19
CA ILE A 3 10.39 -14.52 23.41
C ILE A 3 9.37 -13.91 24.38
N THR A 4 9.07 -12.63 24.17
CA THR A 4 8.02 -11.94 24.92
C THR A 4 6.83 -11.70 23.99
N HIS A 5 5.64 -11.94 24.49
CA HIS A 5 4.38 -11.70 23.78
C HIS A 5 3.64 -10.51 24.39
N ILE A 6 2.96 -9.75 23.52
CA ILE A 6 2.02 -8.71 23.91
C ILE A 6 0.67 -9.00 23.27
N ASP A 7 -0.40 -8.83 24.05
CA ASP A 7 -1.75 -8.99 23.54
C ASP A 7 -2.16 -7.77 22.72
N THR A 8 -2.87 -8.00 21.63
CA THR A 8 -3.35 -6.96 20.73
C THR A 8 -4.86 -6.98 20.59
N ARG A 9 -5.49 -5.84 20.29
CA ARG A 9 -6.95 -5.69 20.12
C ARG A 9 -7.52 -6.53 18.99
N ALA A 10 -6.71 -6.73 17.94
CA ALA A 10 -7.11 -7.47 16.74
C ALA A 10 -5.87 -8.10 16.10
N ARG A 11 -6.07 -8.77 14.96
CA ARG A 11 -5.03 -9.50 14.25
C ARG A 11 -3.94 -8.56 13.71
N PRO A 12 -2.71 -8.59 14.22
CA PRO A 12 -1.59 -7.86 13.63
C PRO A 12 -1.28 -8.46 12.25
N TYR A 13 -1.03 -7.60 11.26
CA TYR A 13 -0.84 -8.04 9.88
C TYR A 13 0.36 -7.43 9.18
N GLY A 14 0.30 -6.13 8.82
CA GLY A 14 1.44 -5.39 8.28
C GLY A 14 2.27 -4.81 9.40
N ILE A 15 3.60 -4.83 9.27
CA ILE A 15 4.52 -4.29 10.26
C ILE A 15 5.66 -3.54 9.58
N LYS A 16 6.01 -2.37 10.12
CA LYS A 16 7.16 -1.56 9.69
C LYS A 16 7.81 -0.88 10.88
N VAL A 17 9.10 -0.67 10.77
CA VAL A 17 9.86 0.14 11.73
C VAL A 17 9.93 1.56 11.20
N GLY A 18 9.52 2.53 12.01
CA GLY A 18 9.66 3.96 11.71
C GLY A 18 11.09 4.47 11.93
N ALA A 19 11.41 5.61 11.35
CA ALA A 19 12.70 6.26 11.54
C ALA A 19 12.96 6.66 13.01
N ASN A 20 11.90 6.82 13.79
CA ASN A 20 11.93 7.07 15.24
C ASN A 20 12.21 5.82 16.10
N GLY A 21 12.39 4.66 15.47
CA GLY A 21 12.61 3.38 16.14
C GLY A 21 11.36 2.69 16.69
N LEU A 22 10.18 3.35 16.60
CA LEU A 22 8.91 2.74 16.96
C LEU A 22 8.43 1.78 15.86
N ILE A 23 7.61 0.81 16.23
CA ILE A 23 7.12 -0.21 15.31
C ILE A 23 5.64 0.07 15.01
N TYR A 24 5.31 0.26 13.74
CA TYR A 24 3.94 0.48 13.30
C TYR A 24 3.32 -0.83 12.80
N VAL A 25 2.10 -1.11 13.27
CA VAL A 25 1.39 -2.36 13.03
C VAL A 25 -0.01 -2.08 12.49
N ALA A 26 -0.31 -2.62 11.30
CA ALA A 26 -1.65 -2.59 10.74
C ALA A 26 -2.50 -3.71 11.34
N PHE A 27 -3.72 -3.40 11.80
CA PHE A 27 -4.64 -4.39 12.35
C PHE A 27 -5.70 -4.80 11.31
N ASN A 28 -5.67 -6.07 10.93
CA ASN A 28 -6.65 -6.62 9.99
C ASN A 28 -7.89 -7.11 10.75
N GLY A 29 -9.00 -6.40 10.61
CA GLY A 29 -10.26 -6.67 11.31
C GLY A 29 -10.51 -5.72 12.48
N ASP A 30 -9.74 -4.66 12.54
CA ASP A 30 -9.97 -3.49 13.40
C ASP A 30 -9.65 -2.22 12.57
N ASN A 31 -10.28 -1.11 12.91
CA ASN A 31 -10.00 0.18 12.29
C ASN A 31 -8.86 0.91 13.03
N ALA A 32 -7.72 0.26 13.14
CA ALA A 32 -6.59 0.81 13.88
C ALA A 32 -5.22 0.54 13.24
N ILE A 33 -4.30 1.46 13.48
CA ILE A 33 -2.86 1.28 13.37
C ILE A 33 -2.28 1.40 14.78
N GLY A 34 -1.45 0.45 15.18
CA GLY A 34 -0.74 0.48 16.46
C GLY A 34 0.67 1.03 16.29
N GLU A 35 1.10 1.85 17.24
CA GLU A 35 2.49 2.25 17.42
C GLU A 35 3.01 1.55 18.65
N VAL A 36 4.00 0.69 18.48
CA VAL A 36 4.59 -0.15 19.53
C VAL A 36 5.96 0.38 19.89
N ASN A 37 6.17 0.62 21.16
CA ASN A 37 7.52 0.88 21.69
C ASN A 37 8.23 -0.48 21.89
N PRO A 38 9.34 -0.76 21.19
CA PRO A 38 10.01 -2.06 21.27
C PRO A 38 10.69 -2.32 22.62
N GLU A 39 10.94 -1.28 23.43
CA GLU A 39 11.59 -1.42 24.74
C GLU A 39 10.59 -1.68 25.86
N THR A 40 9.45 -0.93 25.85
CA THR A 40 8.42 -1.05 26.90
C THR A 40 7.32 -2.03 26.52
N LEU A 41 7.17 -2.35 25.24
CA LEU A 41 6.12 -3.16 24.65
C LEU A 41 4.72 -2.55 24.78
N GLU A 42 4.63 -1.27 25.10
CA GLU A 42 3.38 -0.52 25.13
C GLU A 42 2.90 -0.23 23.69
N ILE A 43 1.58 -0.28 23.50
CA ILE A 43 0.95 0.00 22.21
C ILE A 43 0.04 1.22 22.34
N HIS A 44 0.32 2.23 21.54
CA HIS A 44 -0.62 3.32 21.27
C HIS A 44 -1.43 3.01 20.00
N TYR A 45 -2.76 3.22 20.03
CA TYR A 45 -3.64 2.92 18.89
C TYR A 45 -4.19 4.19 18.27
N PHE A 46 -3.94 4.37 16.98
CA PHE A 46 -4.57 5.40 16.15
C PHE A 46 -5.82 4.82 15.49
N THR A 47 -6.97 5.47 15.69
CA THR A 47 -8.23 5.03 15.09
C THR A 47 -8.35 5.52 13.65
N ILE A 48 -8.63 4.60 12.73
CA ILE A 48 -8.93 4.90 11.32
C ILE A 48 -10.43 5.20 11.16
N PRO A 49 -10.84 6.13 10.28
CA PRO A 49 -12.20 6.68 10.24
C PRO A 49 -13.35 5.69 10.07
N HIS A 50 -13.11 4.52 9.46
CA HIS A 50 -14.18 3.57 9.13
C HIS A 50 -14.09 2.30 9.96
N GLU A 51 -15.14 1.94 10.70
CA GLU A 51 -15.18 0.76 11.59
C GLU A 51 -14.99 -0.58 10.86
N ASP A 52 -15.45 -0.67 9.60
CA ASP A 52 -15.31 -1.85 8.75
C ASP A 52 -14.01 -1.84 7.93
N SER A 53 -13.01 -1.10 8.37
CA SER A 53 -11.69 -1.03 7.75
C SER A 53 -10.97 -2.38 7.80
N ARG A 54 -10.14 -2.60 6.79
CA ARG A 54 -9.21 -3.72 6.74
C ARG A 54 -7.85 -3.22 6.32
N ILE A 55 -7.09 -2.78 7.29
CA ILE A 55 -5.74 -2.30 7.07
C ILE A 55 -4.82 -3.51 6.86
N ARG A 56 -4.23 -3.63 5.65
CA ARG A 56 -3.40 -4.78 5.34
C ARG A 56 -1.92 -4.50 5.47
N ARG A 57 -1.44 -3.54 4.74
CA ARG A 57 -0.03 -3.16 4.71
C ARG A 57 0.11 -1.67 4.94
N LEU A 58 1.28 -1.31 5.41
CA LEU A 58 1.69 0.06 5.62
C LEU A 58 3.15 0.24 5.23
N ASP A 59 3.54 1.47 4.97
CA ASP A 59 4.92 1.89 4.79
C ASP A 59 5.14 3.28 5.39
N VAL A 60 6.39 3.71 5.50
CA VAL A 60 6.77 4.93 6.21
C VAL A 60 7.28 5.96 5.21
N GLY A 61 6.73 7.17 5.26
CA GLY A 61 7.20 8.34 4.51
C GLY A 61 8.50 8.89 5.08
N SER A 62 9.18 9.74 4.30
CA SER A 62 10.45 10.37 4.72
C SER A 62 10.29 11.29 5.93
N ASP A 63 9.10 11.85 6.11
CA ASP A 63 8.69 12.70 7.23
C ASP A 63 8.28 11.91 8.49
N GLY A 64 8.29 10.57 8.42
CA GLY A 64 7.83 9.68 9.48
C GLY A 64 6.34 9.42 9.49
N SER A 65 5.58 9.94 8.54
CA SER A 65 4.16 9.62 8.36
C SER A 65 3.96 8.16 7.95
N ILE A 66 2.78 7.63 8.21
CA ILE A 66 2.44 6.24 7.91
C ILE A 66 1.44 6.20 6.77
N TRP A 67 1.85 5.63 5.66
CA TRP A 67 0.99 5.34 4.53
C TRP A 67 0.43 3.92 4.64
N TYR A 68 -0.86 3.73 4.40
CA TYR A 68 -1.49 2.41 4.54
C TYR A 68 -2.54 2.16 3.45
N VAL A 69 -2.89 0.90 3.26
CA VAL A 69 -3.96 0.47 2.37
C VAL A 69 -5.14 -0.07 3.17
N ASN A 70 -6.35 0.48 2.89
CA ASN A 70 -7.61 0.03 3.44
C ASN A 70 -8.34 -0.85 2.41
N SER A 71 -8.06 -2.14 2.46
CA SER A 71 -8.52 -3.10 1.45
C SER A 71 -10.04 -3.29 1.42
N ALA A 72 -10.72 -3.14 2.55
CA ALA A 72 -12.18 -3.29 2.60
C ALA A 72 -12.92 -2.10 2.01
N ARG A 73 -12.27 -0.93 2.00
CA ARG A 73 -12.89 0.33 1.56
C ARG A 73 -12.39 0.81 0.20
N GLY A 74 -11.40 0.12 -0.38
CA GLY A 74 -10.78 0.57 -1.63
C GLY A 74 -10.10 1.92 -1.50
N LYS A 75 -9.33 2.11 -0.41
CA LYS A 75 -8.68 3.40 -0.12
C LYS A 75 -7.19 3.23 0.16
N ILE A 76 -6.45 4.30 -0.06
CA ILE A 76 -5.16 4.54 0.57
C ILE A 76 -5.34 5.57 1.67
N GLY A 77 -4.50 5.51 2.69
CA GLY A 77 -4.57 6.43 3.81
C GLY A 77 -3.20 6.90 4.26
N HIS A 78 -3.21 8.04 4.90
CA HIS A 78 -2.08 8.70 5.53
C HIS A 78 -2.41 8.97 6.99
N LEU A 79 -1.51 8.60 7.88
CA LEU A 79 -1.55 8.91 9.30
C LEU A 79 -0.32 9.71 9.67
N ASN A 80 -0.51 10.86 10.26
CA ASN A 80 0.56 11.58 10.95
C ASN A 80 0.61 11.09 12.42
N PRO A 81 1.64 10.35 12.84
CA PRO A 81 1.67 9.77 14.18
C PRO A 81 1.92 10.81 15.28
N VAL A 82 2.41 12.00 14.94
CA VAL A 82 2.64 13.08 15.90
C VAL A 82 1.34 13.80 16.28
N THR A 83 0.48 14.06 15.27
CA THR A 83 -0.79 14.78 15.48
C THR A 83 -1.98 13.84 15.62
N GLY A 84 -1.87 12.60 15.19
CA GLY A 84 -2.97 11.64 15.08
C GLY A 84 -3.91 11.91 13.90
N GLU A 85 -3.58 12.88 13.04
CA GLU A 85 -4.40 13.22 11.88
C GLU A 85 -4.38 12.08 10.86
N VAL A 86 -5.57 11.71 10.37
CA VAL A 86 -5.77 10.68 9.35
C VAL A 86 -6.48 11.28 8.15
N ARG A 87 -5.94 11.01 6.94
CA ARG A 87 -6.59 11.32 5.66
C ARG A 87 -6.68 10.06 4.81
N GLU A 88 -7.76 9.93 4.04
CA GLU A 88 -7.95 8.81 3.11
C GLU A 88 -8.40 9.31 1.73
N TRP A 89 -7.92 8.64 0.67
CA TRP A 89 -8.31 8.89 -0.72
C TRP A 89 -8.89 7.61 -1.32
N ASP A 90 -9.90 7.77 -2.18
CA ASP A 90 -10.45 6.66 -2.94
C ASP A 90 -9.44 6.17 -3.98
N SER A 91 -9.24 4.87 -4.03
CA SER A 91 -8.42 4.23 -5.06
C SER A 91 -9.10 4.33 -6.44
N PRO A 92 -8.35 4.49 -7.54
CA PRO A 92 -8.93 4.74 -8.88
C PRO A 92 -10.01 3.76 -9.32
N SER A 93 -9.88 2.51 -8.96
CA SER A 93 -10.89 1.48 -9.31
C SER A 93 -12.03 1.38 -8.29
N GLY A 94 -12.14 2.33 -7.37
CA GLY A 94 -13.25 2.46 -6.41
C GLY A 94 -13.25 1.44 -5.28
N PRO A 95 -14.39 1.26 -4.60
CA PRO A 95 -14.46 0.53 -3.33
C PRO A 95 -14.13 -0.97 -3.43
N ASN A 96 -14.23 -1.55 -4.63
CA ASN A 96 -13.89 -2.96 -4.88
C ASN A 96 -12.46 -3.15 -5.42
N SER A 97 -11.62 -2.13 -5.37
CA SER A 97 -10.23 -2.19 -5.82
C SER A 97 -9.35 -3.11 -4.96
N HIS A 98 -9.71 -3.32 -3.70
CA HIS A 98 -8.97 -4.14 -2.74
C HIS A 98 -7.46 -3.88 -2.71
N PRO A 99 -6.99 -2.67 -2.39
CA PRO A 99 -5.58 -2.38 -2.23
C PRO A 99 -4.92 -3.32 -1.22
N TYR A 100 -3.69 -3.79 -1.51
CA TYR A 100 -3.07 -4.80 -0.67
C TYR A 100 -1.63 -4.49 -0.25
N ALA A 101 -0.69 -4.53 -1.19
CA ALA A 101 0.71 -4.20 -0.95
C ALA A 101 0.93 -2.70 -1.15
N ILE A 102 1.88 -2.14 -0.43
CA ILE A 102 2.23 -0.72 -0.50
C ILE A 102 3.73 -0.54 -0.32
N ALA A 103 4.31 0.46 -0.97
CA ALA A 103 5.66 0.96 -0.78
C ALA A 103 5.69 2.47 -0.99
N VAL A 104 6.55 3.17 -0.24
CA VAL A 104 6.83 4.60 -0.43
C VAL A 104 8.24 4.75 -0.99
N ILE A 105 8.38 5.48 -2.09
CA ILE A 105 9.66 5.79 -2.74
C ILE A 105 9.69 7.28 -3.04
N ASP A 106 10.63 8.01 -2.44
CA ASP A 106 10.76 9.47 -2.60
C ASP A 106 9.42 10.19 -2.36
N ASP A 107 8.71 9.78 -1.30
CA ASP A 107 7.40 10.25 -0.87
C ASP A 107 6.25 10.02 -1.86
N ILE A 108 6.50 9.29 -2.93
CA ILE A 108 5.48 8.77 -3.84
C ILE A 108 4.99 7.41 -3.33
N VAL A 109 3.68 7.26 -3.25
CA VAL A 109 3.05 6.03 -2.77
C VAL A 109 2.75 5.09 -3.93
N TRP A 110 3.28 3.88 -3.85
CA TRP A 110 3.06 2.80 -4.80
C TRP A 110 2.30 1.68 -4.14
N TYR A 111 1.21 1.23 -4.76
CA TYR A 111 0.42 0.12 -4.24
C TYR A 111 -0.24 -0.66 -5.37
N ASN A 112 -0.81 -1.81 -5.07
CA ASN A 112 -1.57 -2.57 -6.06
C ASN A 112 -3.05 -2.61 -5.71
N GLU A 113 -3.88 -2.70 -6.75
CA GLU A 113 -5.30 -3.03 -6.66
C GLU A 113 -5.49 -4.50 -7.04
N SER A 114 -5.79 -5.36 -6.06
CA SER A 114 -5.96 -6.80 -6.27
C SER A 114 -7.40 -7.21 -6.57
N GLY A 115 -8.34 -6.27 -6.57
CA GLY A 115 -9.72 -6.47 -6.98
C GLY A 115 -9.92 -6.38 -8.50
N GLN A 116 -8.95 -5.87 -9.24
CA GLN A 116 -9.00 -5.71 -10.68
C GLN A 116 -8.55 -6.96 -11.43
N ARG A 117 -8.91 -7.03 -12.72
CA ARG A 117 -8.48 -8.10 -13.62
C ARG A 117 -8.10 -7.52 -14.99
N PRO A 118 -6.82 -7.44 -15.34
CA PRO A 118 -5.65 -7.79 -14.50
C PRO A 118 -5.49 -6.92 -13.27
N ASP A 119 -4.68 -7.37 -12.29
CA ASP A 119 -4.29 -6.55 -11.15
C ASP A 119 -3.64 -5.26 -11.65
N ALA A 120 -3.85 -4.15 -10.96
CA ALA A 120 -3.25 -2.87 -11.29
C ALA A 120 -2.14 -2.48 -10.31
N LEU A 121 -1.09 -1.88 -10.81
CA LEU A 121 -0.13 -1.11 -10.03
C LEU A 121 -0.55 0.35 -10.08
N VAL A 122 -0.60 1.00 -8.93
CA VAL A 122 -1.02 2.40 -8.81
C VAL A 122 0.10 3.22 -8.19
N ARG A 123 0.33 4.40 -8.76
CA ARG A 123 1.14 5.48 -8.22
C ARG A 123 0.21 6.57 -7.70
N PHE A 124 0.44 7.02 -6.49
CA PHE A 124 -0.21 8.21 -5.93
C PHE A 124 0.85 9.23 -5.57
N ASP A 125 0.64 10.45 -5.99
CA ASP A 125 1.46 11.60 -5.68
C ASP A 125 0.75 12.46 -4.63
N PRO A 126 1.24 12.51 -3.39
CA PRO A 126 0.57 13.23 -2.31
C PRO A 126 0.53 14.73 -2.49
N ASP A 127 1.52 15.32 -3.16
CA ASP A 127 1.61 16.77 -3.35
C ASP A 127 0.54 17.29 -4.31
N SER A 128 0.30 16.55 -5.38
CA SER A 128 -0.72 16.88 -6.38
C SER A 128 -2.06 16.17 -6.17
N GLU A 129 -2.11 15.21 -5.26
CA GLU A 129 -3.23 14.28 -5.01
C GLU A 129 -3.69 13.55 -6.29
N THR A 130 -2.75 13.23 -7.19
CA THR A 130 -3.05 12.58 -8.47
C THR A 130 -2.68 11.11 -8.48
N PHE A 131 -3.48 10.34 -9.20
CA PHE A 131 -3.27 8.91 -9.39
C PHE A 131 -2.85 8.59 -10.83
N GLN A 132 -1.99 7.59 -10.97
CA GLN A 132 -1.66 6.93 -12.22
C GLN A 132 -1.77 5.43 -12.02
N SER A 133 -2.31 4.70 -13.00
CA SER A 133 -2.58 3.27 -12.87
C SER A 133 -2.13 2.50 -14.10
N TRP A 134 -1.52 1.34 -13.90
CA TRP A 134 -1.05 0.44 -14.97
C TRP A 134 -1.51 -0.98 -14.70
N ALA A 135 -2.05 -1.62 -15.74
CA ALA A 135 -2.34 -3.05 -15.71
C ALA A 135 -1.02 -3.86 -15.57
N ILE A 136 -1.02 -4.85 -14.69
CA ILE A 136 0.13 -5.73 -14.53
C ILE A 136 0.05 -6.83 -15.60
N PRO A 137 0.99 -6.89 -16.56
CA PRO A 137 0.86 -7.72 -17.77
C PRO A 137 0.73 -9.22 -17.51
N SER A 138 1.24 -9.70 -16.40
CA SER A 138 1.17 -11.11 -16.02
C SER A 138 -0.23 -11.58 -15.58
N GLY A 139 -1.22 -10.71 -15.63
CA GLY A 139 -2.62 -11.06 -15.45
C GLY A 139 -3.03 -11.24 -13.99
N ILE A 140 -3.61 -12.39 -13.66
CA ILE A 140 -4.19 -12.68 -12.36
C ILE A 140 -3.08 -13.08 -11.37
N GLY A 141 -2.82 -12.26 -10.38
CA GLY A 141 -1.87 -12.62 -9.34
C GLY A 141 -2.07 -11.73 -8.12
N ILE A 142 -2.45 -12.28 -6.99
CA ILE A 142 -2.57 -11.48 -5.78
C ILE A 142 -1.17 -11.04 -5.34
N ILE A 143 -0.90 -9.73 -5.45
CA ILE A 143 0.32 -9.13 -4.92
C ILE A 143 0.09 -8.82 -3.45
N ARG A 144 0.79 -9.53 -2.59
CA ARG A 144 0.66 -9.39 -1.13
C ARG A 144 1.78 -8.60 -0.49
N HIS A 145 2.86 -8.40 -1.23
CA HIS A 145 4.02 -7.67 -0.77
C HIS A 145 4.75 -7.05 -1.96
N VAL A 146 5.33 -5.88 -1.72
CA VAL A 146 6.20 -5.14 -2.63
C VAL A 146 7.51 -4.89 -1.89
N TRP A 147 8.62 -5.05 -2.57
CA TRP A 147 9.94 -4.75 -2.04
C TRP A 147 10.61 -3.67 -2.88
N VAL A 148 11.17 -2.67 -2.23
CA VAL A 148 11.95 -1.61 -2.90
C VAL A 148 13.41 -2.06 -2.97
N THR A 149 13.97 -2.09 -4.18
CA THR A 149 15.38 -2.41 -4.39
C THR A 149 16.27 -1.19 -4.14
N GLN A 150 17.59 -1.40 -4.03
CA GLN A 150 18.55 -0.31 -3.82
C GLN A 150 18.55 0.72 -4.96
N ASP A 151 18.23 0.29 -6.19
CA ASP A 151 18.08 1.15 -7.37
C ASP A 151 16.65 1.69 -7.53
N LYS A 152 15.86 1.68 -6.45
CA LYS A 152 14.48 2.19 -6.39
C LYS A 152 13.50 1.51 -7.36
N ALA A 153 13.78 0.31 -7.84
CA ALA A 153 12.78 -0.49 -8.54
C ALA A 153 11.86 -1.21 -7.55
N LEU A 154 10.65 -1.57 -7.99
CA LEU A 154 9.74 -2.39 -7.20
C LEU A 154 9.87 -3.86 -7.62
N LEU A 155 10.05 -4.75 -6.67
CA LEU A 155 9.85 -6.17 -6.84
C LEU A 155 8.45 -6.53 -6.34
N ILE A 156 7.62 -7.06 -7.22
CA ILE A 156 6.26 -7.51 -6.93
C ILE A 156 6.21 -9.03 -7.01
N HIS A 157 5.69 -9.67 -5.98
CA HIS A 157 5.47 -11.11 -6.04
C HIS A 157 4.01 -11.41 -6.36
N GLN A 158 3.80 -12.27 -7.33
CA GLN A 158 2.49 -12.68 -7.79
C GLN A 158 2.24 -14.11 -7.33
N SER A 159 1.70 -14.23 -6.11
CA SER A 159 1.59 -15.51 -5.41
C SER A 159 0.70 -16.54 -6.12
N SER A 160 -0.26 -16.08 -6.92
CA SER A 160 -1.19 -16.97 -7.64
C SER A 160 -0.68 -17.43 -9.02
N SER A 161 0.43 -16.87 -9.51
CA SER A 161 0.99 -17.17 -10.84
C SER A 161 2.43 -17.67 -10.81
N ASN A 162 3.00 -17.89 -9.62
CA ASN A 162 4.38 -18.34 -9.41
C ASN A 162 5.41 -17.43 -10.10
N ARG A 163 5.22 -16.10 -10.04
CA ARG A 163 6.08 -15.11 -10.71
C ARG A 163 6.58 -14.05 -9.75
N ILE A 164 7.75 -13.51 -10.05
CA ILE A 164 8.29 -12.28 -9.49
C ILE A 164 8.42 -11.30 -10.64
N GLY A 165 7.80 -10.12 -10.50
CA GLY A 165 7.93 -9.02 -11.46
C GLY A 165 8.87 -7.95 -10.90
N ARG A 166 9.65 -7.34 -11.81
CA ARG A 166 10.43 -6.14 -11.50
C ARG A 166 9.87 -4.97 -12.28
N VAL A 167 9.46 -3.94 -11.56
CA VAL A 167 8.99 -2.68 -12.12
C VAL A 167 10.12 -1.67 -12.01
N ARG A 168 10.59 -1.16 -13.15
CA ARG A 168 11.54 -0.03 -13.20
C ARG A 168 10.75 1.26 -13.31
N LEU A 169 11.02 2.19 -12.41
CA LEU A 169 10.45 3.51 -12.44
C LEU A 169 11.26 4.36 -13.43
N ILE A 170 10.70 4.59 -14.60
CA ILE A 170 11.33 5.41 -15.64
C ILE A 170 10.82 6.84 -15.44
N GLN A 171 11.73 7.79 -15.21
CA GLN A 171 11.39 9.21 -15.23
C GLN A 171 11.11 9.60 -16.69
N GLY A 172 9.91 10.01 -16.97
CA GLY A 172 9.44 10.44 -18.29
C GLY A 172 8.15 11.22 -18.15
N GLU A 173 7.67 11.83 -19.23
CA GLU A 173 6.38 12.54 -19.22
C GLU A 173 5.27 11.66 -18.66
N PRO A 174 4.39 12.21 -17.80
CA PRO A 174 3.24 11.46 -17.32
C PRO A 174 2.39 11.00 -18.52
N PRO A 175 1.77 9.80 -18.46
CA PRO A 175 0.82 9.41 -19.48
C PRO A 175 -0.31 10.44 -19.55
N PRO A 176 -0.92 10.67 -20.73
CA PRO A 176 -2.00 11.65 -20.88
C PRO A 176 -3.15 11.35 -19.90
N GLU A 177 -3.76 12.39 -19.39
CA GLU A 177 -4.68 12.41 -18.21
C GLU A 177 -5.95 11.54 -18.28
N ASP A 178 -6.19 10.76 -19.31
CA ASP A 178 -7.39 9.92 -19.41
C ASP A 178 -7.04 8.45 -19.60
N THR A 179 -6.92 7.72 -18.49
CA THR A 179 -6.72 6.26 -18.52
C THR A 179 -7.96 5.46 -18.08
N SER A 180 -9.05 6.07 -17.70
CA SER A 180 -10.27 5.37 -17.29
C SER A 180 -10.94 4.54 -18.41
N GLY A 181 -10.55 4.78 -19.68
CA GLY A 181 -11.05 4.03 -20.85
C GLY A 181 -10.02 3.15 -21.57
N GLN A 182 -8.73 3.20 -21.22
CA GLN A 182 -7.66 2.60 -22.03
C GLN A 182 -7.13 1.25 -21.55
N ILE A 183 -7.63 0.70 -20.45
CA ILE A 183 -7.25 -0.66 -20.01
C ILE A 183 -7.56 -1.71 -21.09
N GLY A 184 -8.52 -1.43 -22.00
CA GLY A 184 -8.85 -2.28 -23.12
C GLY A 184 -7.94 -2.17 -24.34
N ALA A 185 -7.39 -1.00 -24.63
CA ALA A 185 -6.69 -0.72 -25.90
C ALA A 185 -5.20 -1.08 -25.91
N GLN A 186 -4.52 -1.06 -24.76
CA GLN A 186 -3.10 -1.42 -24.70
C GLN A 186 -2.82 -2.92 -24.79
N ASN A 187 -3.81 -3.77 -24.53
CA ASN A 187 -3.67 -5.22 -24.67
C ASN A 187 -3.64 -5.70 -26.14
N GLU A 188 -4.11 -4.92 -27.10
CA GLU A 188 -4.05 -5.31 -28.53
C GLU A 188 -2.69 -5.06 -29.18
N LEU A 189 -1.87 -4.15 -28.62
CA LEU A 189 -0.55 -3.82 -29.20
C LEU A 189 0.58 -4.76 -28.78
N LEU A 190 0.39 -5.56 -27.74
CA LEU A 190 1.40 -6.49 -27.21
C LEU A 190 1.15 -7.96 -27.61
N ALA A 191 0.11 -8.23 -28.39
CA ALA A 191 -0.26 -9.57 -28.87
C ALA A 191 0.16 -9.84 -30.34
N ARG A 192 1.08 -9.03 -30.90
CA ARG A 192 1.63 -9.25 -32.23
C ARG A 192 3.13 -9.50 -32.21
#